data_3eeb48742e8d9c39e081f35c934b431c
#
_entry.id   3eeb48742e8d9c39e081f35c934b431c
#
_cell.length_a   1.000
_cell.length_b   1.000
_cell.length_c   1.000
_cell.angle_alpha   90.00
_cell.angle_beta   90.00
_cell.angle_gamma   90.00
#
_symmetry.space_group_name_H-M   'P 1'
#
loop_
_entity.id
_entity.type
_entity.pdbx_description
1 polymer ?
#
loop_
_entity_poly.entity_id
_entity_poly.type
_entity_poly.pdbx_seq_one_letter_code
_entity_poly.pdbx_strand_id
1 'polypeptide(L)'
;MILVVDNYDSFTWNLVHYLMELGAEVEVVRNDAISAGQALSSGADAFLISPGPCTPNEAGVSLDLVAACVDAGKPLLGVCLGHQAIGQHFGGRVERGGLMHGKTSPVLHDDTGLYAGLPSPFLATRYHSLIVNAVPDSLVVNATAEDDTVMGFRHATLPIHGVQFHPESIATEHGHAMLANFLAIAGVELPSRLREGLGEGLSANAGAAMGTRPPLPPPAGGRGM
;
A
#
# COMPACT_ATOMS: atom_id res chain seq x y z
N MET A 1 -7.50 14.55 -6.80
CA MET A 1 -8.53 13.65 -6.23
C MET A 1 -8.01 12.22 -6.16
N ILE A 2 -8.29 11.50 -5.08
CA ILE A 2 -7.97 10.07 -4.89
C ILE A 2 -9.26 9.26 -5.06
N LEU A 3 -9.26 8.26 -5.95
CA LEU A 3 -10.37 7.33 -6.06
C LEU A 3 -10.08 6.08 -5.21
N VAL A 4 -10.94 5.83 -4.22
CA VAL A 4 -10.85 4.69 -3.31
C VAL A 4 -11.85 3.61 -3.74
N VAL A 5 -11.35 2.43 -4.07
CA VAL A 5 -12.18 1.24 -4.32
C VAL A 5 -12.42 0.53 -3.00
N ASP A 6 -13.68 0.52 -2.57
CA ASP A 6 -14.12 -0.12 -1.34
C ASP A 6 -14.51 -1.58 -1.60
N ASN A 7 -13.75 -2.50 -1.01
CA ASN A 7 -13.98 -3.94 -1.06
C ASN A 7 -14.94 -4.43 0.04
N TYR A 8 -15.93 -3.60 0.43
CA TYR A 8 -16.90 -3.93 1.47
C TYR A 8 -16.27 -4.16 2.85
N ASP A 9 -15.28 -3.34 3.17
CA ASP A 9 -14.54 -3.41 4.43
C ASP A 9 -14.84 -2.22 5.35
N SER A 10 -15.01 -2.49 6.64
CA SER A 10 -15.32 -1.45 7.64
C SER A 10 -14.16 -0.47 7.86
N PHE A 11 -12.92 -0.86 7.58
CA PHE A 11 -11.74 -0.01 7.72
C PHE A 11 -11.54 0.95 6.53
N THR A 12 -12.24 0.76 5.40
CA THR A 12 -12.13 1.66 4.24
C THR A 12 -12.38 3.12 4.64
N TRP A 13 -13.38 3.38 5.48
CA TRP A 13 -13.71 4.74 5.89
C TRP A 13 -12.65 5.40 6.77
N ASN A 14 -11.86 4.63 7.52
CA ASN A 14 -10.72 5.17 8.26
C ASN A 14 -9.62 5.65 7.28
N LEU A 15 -9.34 4.88 6.21
CA LEU A 15 -8.42 5.32 5.14
C LEU A 15 -8.90 6.62 4.49
N VAL A 16 -10.19 6.68 4.17
CA VAL A 16 -10.83 7.87 3.58
C VAL A 16 -10.67 9.08 4.51
N HIS A 17 -10.97 8.92 5.81
CA HIS A 17 -10.82 9.99 6.79
C HIS A 17 -9.38 10.48 6.89
N TYR A 18 -8.40 9.57 6.95
CA TYR A 18 -6.98 9.95 7.01
C TYR A 18 -6.53 10.72 5.75
N LEU A 19 -6.97 10.28 4.57
CA LEU A 19 -6.68 11.01 3.32
C LEU A 19 -7.31 12.40 3.30
N MET A 20 -8.56 12.53 3.78
CA MET A 20 -9.25 13.83 3.89
C MET A 20 -8.60 14.73 4.94
N GLU A 21 -8.18 14.21 6.08
CA GLU A 21 -7.43 14.95 7.11
C GLU A 21 -6.10 15.47 6.57
N LEU A 22 -5.47 14.73 5.66
CA LEU A 22 -4.27 15.15 4.92
C LEU A 22 -4.58 16.15 3.79
N GLY A 23 -5.86 16.50 3.57
CA GLY A 23 -6.29 17.52 2.61
C GLY A 23 -6.53 16.98 1.20
N ALA A 24 -6.55 15.67 1.00
CA ALA A 24 -6.90 15.10 -0.29
C ALA A 24 -8.42 15.15 -0.54
N GLU A 25 -8.81 15.42 -1.77
CA GLU A 25 -10.16 15.16 -2.25
C GLU A 25 -10.29 13.66 -2.52
N VAL A 26 -11.35 13.02 -1.99
CA VAL A 26 -11.54 11.57 -2.06
C VAL A 26 -12.91 11.24 -2.61
N GLU A 27 -12.96 10.36 -3.62
CA GLU A 27 -14.16 9.70 -4.09
C GLU A 27 -14.12 8.22 -3.73
N VAL A 28 -15.22 7.67 -3.21
CA VAL A 28 -15.33 6.27 -2.82
C VAL A 28 -16.34 5.56 -3.72
N VAL A 29 -15.91 4.44 -4.30
CA VAL A 29 -16.76 3.58 -5.13
C VAL A 29 -16.65 2.14 -4.67
N ARG A 30 -17.76 1.39 -4.78
CA ARG A 30 -17.74 -0.05 -4.49
C ARG A 30 -17.03 -0.81 -5.59
N ASN A 31 -16.37 -1.90 -5.25
CA ASN A 31 -15.59 -2.72 -6.17
C ASN A 31 -16.40 -3.37 -7.31
N ASP A 32 -17.72 -3.43 -7.17
CA ASP A 32 -18.68 -3.97 -8.14
C ASP A 32 -19.50 -2.88 -8.85
N ALA A 33 -19.29 -1.60 -8.51
CA ALA A 33 -20.07 -0.48 -9.03
C ALA A 33 -19.36 0.29 -10.18
N ILE A 34 -18.11 -0.07 -10.48
CA ILE A 34 -17.29 0.63 -11.48
C ILE A 34 -16.43 -0.37 -12.27
N SER A 35 -16.17 -0.09 -13.53
CA SER A 35 -15.14 -0.78 -14.30
C SER A 35 -13.77 -0.07 -14.20
N ALA A 36 -12.68 -0.75 -14.49
CA ALA A 36 -11.34 -0.15 -14.49
C ALA A 36 -11.22 1.01 -15.48
N GLY A 37 -11.84 0.89 -16.65
CA GLY A 37 -11.88 1.99 -17.64
C GLY A 37 -12.63 3.22 -17.15
N GLN A 38 -13.75 3.04 -16.45
CA GLN A 38 -14.48 4.15 -15.83
C GLN A 38 -13.67 4.78 -14.70
N ALA A 39 -13.00 3.96 -13.88
CA ALA A 39 -12.12 4.44 -12.82
C ALA A 39 -10.99 5.32 -13.38
N LEU A 40 -10.29 4.89 -14.44
CA LEU A 40 -9.26 5.71 -15.10
C LEU A 40 -9.82 6.99 -15.71
N SER A 41 -11.09 6.97 -16.17
CA SER A 41 -11.76 8.13 -16.79
C SER A 41 -12.39 9.09 -15.78
N SER A 42 -12.36 8.77 -14.47
CA SER A 42 -12.95 9.61 -13.41
C SER A 42 -12.23 10.95 -13.20
N GLY A 43 -11.03 11.09 -13.76
CA GLY A 43 -10.17 12.24 -13.49
C GLY A 43 -9.33 12.10 -12.22
N ALA A 44 -9.32 10.92 -11.58
CA ALA A 44 -8.49 10.68 -10.40
C ALA A 44 -7.00 10.79 -10.74
N ASP A 45 -6.25 11.41 -9.83
CA ASP A 45 -4.80 11.53 -9.89
C ASP A 45 -4.14 10.23 -9.46
N ALA A 46 -4.73 9.55 -8.46
CA ALA A 46 -4.25 8.29 -7.92
C ALA A 46 -5.41 7.40 -7.41
N PHE A 47 -5.09 6.14 -7.18
CA PHE A 47 -6.04 5.11 -6.79
C PHE A 47 -5.62 4.44 -5.49
N LEU A 48 -6.62 4.04 -4.68
CA LEU A 48 -6.41 3.22 -3.50
C LEU A 48 -7.37 2.02 -3.55
N ILE A 49 -6.83 0.81 -3.43
CA ILE A 49 -7.61 -0.42 -3.25
C ILE A 49 -7.62 -0.77 -1.77
N SER A 50 -8.82 -0.77 -1.18
CA SER A 50 -9.02 -0.97 0.26
C SER A 50 -8.75 -2.41 0.72
N PRO A 51 -8.64 -2.63 2.03
CA PRO A 51 -8.85 -3.95 2.61
C PRO A 51 -10.19 -4.56 2.16
N GLY A 52 -10.33 -5.86 2.35
CA GLY A 52 -11.58 -6.55 2.03
C GLY A 52 -11.55 -8.03 2.42
N PRO A 53 -12.70 -8.70 2.41
CA PRO A 53 -12.80 -10.13 2.65
C PRO A 53 -12.36 -10.94 1.42
N CYS A 54 -12.23 -12.25 1.61
CA CYS A 54 -11.95 -13.24 0.57
C CYS A 54 -10.57 -13.10 -0.09
N THR A 55 -10.48 -13.28 -1.39
CA THR A 55 -9.24 -13.24 -2.18
C THR A 55 -9.30 -12.18 -3.25
N PRO A 56 -8.18 -11.78 -3.87
CA PRO A 56 -8.19 -10.84 -4.97
C PRO A 56 -9.08 -11.24 -6.16
N ASN A 57 -9.29 -12.56 -6.38
CA ASN A 57 -10.14 -13.05 -7.46
C ASN A 57 -11.63 -12.74 -7.24
N GLU A 58 -12.03 -12.45 -5.99
CA GLU A 58 -13.40 -12.16 -5.59
C GLU A 58 -13.59 -10.67 -5.26
N ALA A 59 -12.55 -9.85 -5.52
CA ALA A 59 -12.51 -8.42 -5.18
C ALA A 59 -13.02 -7.51 -6.30
N GLY A 60 -13.98 -7.96 -7.11
CA GLY A 60 -14.58 -7.16 -8.17
C GLY A 60 -13.54 -6.56 -9.12
N VAL A 61 -13.56 -5.24 -9.28
CA VAL A 61 -12.67 -4.51 -10.22
C VAL A 61 -11.21 -4.46 -9.79
N SER A 62 -10.86 -4.92 -8.58
CA SER A 62 -9.54 -4.67 -7.98
C SER A 62 -8.36 -5.14 -8.84
N LEU A 63 -8.40 -6.37 -9.38
CA LEU A 63 -7.34 -6.89 -10.27
C LEU A 63 -7.27 -6.13 -11.61
N ASP A 64 -8.42 -5.84 -12.21
CA ASP A 64 -8.49 -5.09 -13.47
C ASP A 64 -8.00 -3.65 -13.28
N LEU A 65 -8.28 -3.05 -12.13
CA LEU A 65 -7.78 -1.71 -11.80
C LEU A 65 -6.26 -1.70 -11.61
N VAL A 66 -5.69 -2.72 -10.98
CA VAL A 66 -4.22 -2.85 -10.90
C VAL A 66 -3.64 -2.87 -12.31
N ALA A 67 -4.15 -3.73 -13.21
CA ALA A 67 -3.71 -3.80 -14.59
C ALA A 67 -3.81 -2.45 -15.31
N ALA A 68 -4.94 -1.78 -15.18
CA ALA A 68 -5.18 -0.48 -15.80
C ALA A 68 -4.25 0.62 -15.26
N CYS A 69 -3.96 0.63 -13.96
CA CYS A 69 -2.99 1.57 -13.36
C CYS A 69 -1.55 1.30 -13.84
N VAL A 70 -1.16 0.03 -13.99
CA VAL A 70 0.13 -0.38 -14.55
C VAL A 70 0.28 0.16 -15.97
N ASP A 71 -0.71 -0.11 -16.84
CA ASP A 71 -0.68 0.30 -18.25
C ASP A 71 -0.67 1.82 -18.41
N ALA A 72 -1.39 2.54 -17.55
CA ALA A 72 -1.48 4.00 -17.58
C ALA A 72 -0.38 4.73 -16.77
N GLY A 73 0.47 4.00 -16.05
CA GLY A 73 1.47 4.59 -15.15
C GLY A 73 0.87 5.41 -14.00
N LYS A 74 -0.35 5.06 -13.57
CA LYS A 74 -1.07 5.80 -12.52
C LYS A 74 -0.63 5.37 -11.13
N PRO A 75 -0.48 6.31 -10.18
CA PRO A 75 -0.19 5.98 -8.79
C PRO A 75 -1.28 5.10 -8.17
N LEU A 76 -0.85 4.03 -7.49
CA LEU A 76 -1.74 3.08 -6.85
C LEU A 76 -1.19 2.65 -5.48
N LEU A 77 -2.05 2.67 -4.47
CA LEU A 77 -1.82 2.06 -3.17
C LEU A 77 -2.79 0.91 -2.95
N GLY A 78 -2.27 -0.28 -2.65
CA GLY A 78 -3.07 -1.42 -2.21
C GLY A 78 -2.87 -1.67 -0.71
N VAL A 79 -3.97 -1.76 0.05
CA VAL A 79 -3.96 -2.06 1.49
C VAL A 79 -4.57 -3.45 1.73
N CYS A 80 -3.86 -4.32 2.42
CA CYS A 80 -4.26 -5.69 2.78
C CYS A 80 -4.70 -6.50 1.55
N LEU A 81 -6.00 -6.61 1.25
CA LEU A 81 -6.50 -7.23 0.03
C LEU A 81 -5.97 -6.54 -1.24
N GLY A 82 -5.88 -5.20 -1.23
CA GLY A 82 -5.28 -4.44 -2.32
C GLY A 82 -3.80 -4.74 -2.56
N HIS A 83 -3.02 -4.94 -1.49
CA HIS A 83 -1.64 -5.42 -1.56
C HIS A 83 -1.57 -6.80 -2.22
N GLN A 84 -2.46 -7.71 -1.81
CA GLN A 84 -2.54 -9.05 -2.40
C GLN A 84 -2.93 -9.01 -3.87
N ALA A 85 -3.85 -8.12 -4.27
CA ALA A 85 -4.23 -7.92 -5.67
C ALA A 85 -3.04 -7.43 -6.52
N ILE A 86 -2.24 -6.49 -6.02
CA ILE A 86 -1.00 -6.05 -6.67
C ILE A 86 -0.02 -7.22 -6.77
N GLY A 87 0.26 -7.91 -5.67
CA GLY A 87 1.17 -9.05 -5.66
C GLY A 87 0.77 -10.13 -6.67
N GLN A 88 -0.52 -10.48 -6.73
CA GLN A 88 -1.05 -11.48 -7.66
C GLN A 88 -0.95 -11.01 -9.13
N HIS A 89 -1.27 -9.75 -9.41
CA HIS A 89 -1.18 -9.19 -10.77
C HIS A 89 0.23 -9.35 -11.36
N PHE A 90 1.26 -9.10 -10.56
CA PHE A 90 2.66 -9.23 -11.00
C PHE A 90 3.20 -10.67 -10.96
N GLY A 91 2.39 -11.66 -10.57
CA GLY A 91 2.75 -13.08 -10.58
C GLY A 91 3.19 -13.64 -9.23
N GLY A 92 3.08 -12.88 -8.16
CA GLY A 92 3.22 -13.37 -6.79
C GLY A 92 2.11 -14.34 -6.42
N ARG A 93 2.34 -15.20 -5.43
CA ARG A 93 1.34 -16.15 -4.95
C ARG A 93 0.65 -15.62 -3.72
N VAL A 94 -0.68 -15.52 -3.79
CA VAL A 94 -1.54 -15.26 -2.62
C VAL A 94 -1.92 -16.61 -2.00
N GLU A 95 -1.45 -16.85 -0.79
CA GLU A 95 -1.67 -18.12 -0.11
C GLU A 95 -1.92 -17.93 1.39
N ARG A 96 -2.37 -18.98 2.07
CA ARG A 96 -2.60 -18.92 3.51
C ARG A 96 -1.28 -18.74 4.26
N GLY A 97 -1.21 -17.67 5.06
CA GLY A 97 -0.18 -17.43 6.07
C GLY A 97 -0.65 -17.78 7.48
N GLY A 98 0.11 -17.34 8.47
CA GLY A 98 -0.34 -17.41 9.86
C GLY A 98 -1.59 -16.55 10.09
N LEU A 99 -2.54 -17.02 10.91
CA LEU A 99 -3.72 -16.23 11.27
C LEU A 99 -3.30 -15.06 12.18
N MET A 100 -3.42 -13.84 11.64
CA MET A 100 -3.22 -12.60 12.36
C MET A 100 -4.56 -11.86 12.48
N HIS A 101 -5.04 -11.69 13.71
CA HIS A 101 -6.33 -11.05 13.96
C HIS A 101 -6.19 -9.99 15.05
N GLY A 102 -6.06 -8.72 14.64
CA GLY A 102 -5.96 -7.60 15.56
C GLY A 102 -4.68 -7.57 16.40
N LYS A 103 -3.61 -8.24 15.95
CA LYS A 103 -2.30 -8.22 16.60
C LYS A 103 -1.42 -7.15 15.99
N THR A 104 -0.68 -6.45 16.83
CA THR A 104 0.41 -5.59 16.38
C THR A 104 1.70 -6.40 16.24
N SER A 105 2.48 -6.08 15.22
CA SER A 105 3.82 -6.63 15.02
C SER A 105 4.79 -5.54 14.63
N PRO A 106 6.06 -5.63 15.02
CA PRO A 106 7.09 -4.76 14.47
C PRO A 106 7.23 -4.99 12.97
N VAL A 107 7.31 -3.89 12.22
CA VAL A 107 7.56 -3.87 10.77
C VAL A 107 8.90 -3.19 10.55
N LEU A 108 9.85 -3.92 9.95
CA LEU A 108 11.14 -3.41 9.51
C LEU A 108 11.01 -2.96 8.04
N HIS A 109 11.60 -1.82 7.70
CA HIS A 109 11.56 -1.28 6.34
C HIS A 109 12.89 -0.65 5.93
N ASP A 110 13.04 -0.40 4.63
CA ASP A 110 14.27 0.11 4.00
C ASP A 110 14.29 1.64 3.80
N ASP A 111 13.35 2.36 4.39
CA ASP A 111 13.22 3.82 4.28
C ASP A 111 12.88 4.32 2.85
N THR A 112 12.24 3.49 2.02
CA THR A 112 11.86 3.86 0.65
C THR A 112 10.34 3.94 0.44
N GLY A 113 9.92 4.75 -0.54
CA GLY A 113 8.52 4.88 -0.94
C GLY A 113 7.63 5.38 0.20
N LEU A 114 6.64 4.57 0.60
CA LEU A 114 5.71 4.94 1.68
C LEU A 114 6.39 5.12 3.04
N TYR A 115 7.57 4.51 3.22
CA TYR A 115 8.28 4.49 4.51
C TYR A 115 9.34 5.58 4.63
N ALA A 116 9.51 6.43 3.62
CA ALA A 116 10.52 7.47 3.62
C ALA A 116 10.38 8.40 4.84
N GLY A 117 11.47 8.53 5.60
CA GLY A 117 11.55 9.35 6.80
C GLY A 117 10.84 8.78 8.04
N LEU A 118 10.38 7.52 8.01
CA LEU A 118 9.74 6.89 9.17
C LEU A 118 10.75 6.11 10.02
N PRO A 119 10.52 6.01 11.34
CA PRO A 119 11.29 5.11 12.19
C PRO A 119 11.17 3.65 11.77
N SER A 120 12.27 2.88 11.86
CA SER A 120 12.27 1.43 11.61
C SER A 120 12.95 0.72 12.79
N PRO A 121 12.32 -0.30 13.40
CA PRO A 121 10.94 -0.76 13.15
C PRO A 121 9.87 0.18 13.72
N PHE A 122 8.62 0.01 13.26
CA PHE A 122 7.42 0.59 13.86
C PHE A 122 6.36 -0.50 14.09
N LEU A 123 5.38 -0.25 14.99
CA LEU A 123 4.31 -1.19 15.24
C LEU A 123 3.16 -1.02 14.24
N ALA A 124 2.71 -2.12 13.63
CA ALA A 124 1.58 -2.13 12.71
C ALA A 124 0.56 -3.22 13.03
N THR A 125 -0.70 -2.91 12.82
CA THR A 125 -1.82 -3.83 13.04
C THR A 125 -2.00 -4.77 11.85
N ARG A 126 -2.13 -6.06 12.15
CA ARG A 126 -2.32 -7.14 11.16
C ARG A 126 -3.70 -7.78 11.35
N TYR A 127 -4.48 -7.84 10.25
CA TYR A 127 -5.81 -8.49 10.18
C TYR A 127 -5.89 -9.39 8.94
N HIS A 128 -4.98 -10.32 8.77
CA HIS A 128 -4.93 -11.13 7.55
C HIS A 128 -4.69 -12.61 7.84
N SER A 129 -5.25 -13.45 7.00
CA SER A 129 -4.97 -14.89 6.93
C SER A 129 -4.29 -15.28 5.61
N LEU A 130 -4.27 -14.36 4.64
CA LEU A 130 -3.57 -14.50 3.38
C LEU A 130 -2.34 -13.58 3.35
N ILE A 131 -1.32 -14.02 2.65
CA ILE A 131 -0.05 -13.31 2.44
C ILE A 131 0.38 -13.44 0.98
N VAL A 132 1.26 -12.55 0.55
CA VAL A 132 1.91 -12.65 -0.76
C VAL A 132 3.26 -13.30 -0.58
N ASN A 133 3.45 -14.45 -1.22
CA ASN A 133 4.72 -15.17 -1.32
C ASN A 133 5.23 -15.17 -2.77
N ALA A 134 6.47 -15.59 -2.94
CA ALA A 134 7.13 -15.62 -4.26
C ALA A 134 7.00 -14.28 -5.00
N VAL A 135 7.31 -13.18 -4.29
CA VAL A 135 7.26 -11.83 -4.85
C VAL A 135 8.21 -11.76 -6.06
N PRO A 136 7.72 -11.39 -7.25
CA PRO A 136 8.55 -11.34 -8.46
C PRO A 136 9.49 -10.13 -8.46
N ASP A 137 10.55 -10.19 -9.28
CA ASP A 137 11.60 -9.16 -9.35
C ASP A 137 11.09 -7.76 -9.75
N SER A 138 9.92 -7.67 -10.38
CA SER A 138 9.27 -6.39 -10.69
C SER A 138 8.79 -5.63 -9.43
N LEU A 139 8.63 -6.35 -8.32
CA LEU A 139 8.26 -5.81 -7.02
C LEU A 139 9.44 -5.89 -6.06
N VAL A 140 9.84 -4.75 -5.54
CA VAL A 140 10.88 -4.65 -4.51
C VAL A 140 10.21 -4.74 -3.14
N VAL A 141 10.50 -5.82 -2.40
CA VAL A 141 10.09 -5.93 -0.99
C VAL A 141 10.84 -4.88 -0.19
N ASN A 142 10.12 -3.97 0.43
CA ASN A 142 10.66 -2.86 1.19
C ASN A 142 10.19 -2.82 2.66
N ALA A 143 9.34 -3.77 3.08
CA ALA A 143 8.99 -3.98 4.47
C ALA A 143 8.68 -5.45 4.77
N THR A 144 9.11 -5.92 5.95
CA THR A 144 8.90 -7.29 6.46
C THR A 144 8.54 -7.26 7.94
N ALA A 145 7.83 -8.27 8.41
CA ALA A 145 7.66 -8.54 9.84
C ALA A 145 8.76 -9.47 10.36
N GLU A 146 8.82 -9.66 11.69
CA GLU A 146 9.80 -10.56 12.34
C GLU A 146 9.69 -12.03 11.91
N ASP A 147 8.50 -12.44 11.42
CA ASP A 147 8.23 -13.77 10.90
C ASP A 147 8.51 -13.90 9.39
N ASP A 148 9.30 -12.99 8.82
CA ASP A 148 9.64 -12.86 7.40
C ASP A 148 8.42 -12.66 6.47
N THR A 149 7.24 -12.42 7.02
CA THR A 149 6.07 -12.08 6.21
C THR A 149 6.32 -10.75 5.48
N VAL A 150 6.08 -10.73 4.17
CA VAL A 150 6.15 -9.50 3.37
C VAL A 150 5.06 -8.54 3.83
N MET A 151 5.47 -7.42 4.41
CA MET A 151 4.57 -6.38 4.93
C MET A 151 4.41 -5.20 3.96
N GLY A 152 5.33 -5.05 3.04
CA GLY A 152 5.26 -4.02 2.01
C GLY A 152 6.14 -4.32 0.82
N PHE A 153 5.70 -3.83 -0.32
CA PHE A 153 6.49 -3.77 -1.53
C PHE A 153 6.13 -2.52 -2.35
N ARG A 154 7.00 -2.16 -3.23
CA ARG A 154 6.79 -1.17 -4.28
C ARG A 154 7.17 -1.74 -5.62
N HIS A 155 6.56 -1.27 -6.70
CA HIS A 155 7.06 -1.59 -8.03
C HIS A 155 8.42 -0.93 -8.27
N ALA A 156 9.29 -1.59 -9.03
CA ALA A 156 10.66 -1.13 -9.25
C ALA A 156 10.73 0.26 -9.90
N THR A 157 9.79 0.58 -10.78
CA THR A 157 9.80 1.81 -11.59
C THR A 157 8.45 2.56 -11.65
N LEU A 158 7.32 1.90 -11.39
CA LEU A 158 5.99 2.52 -11.39
C LEU A 158 5.61 3.02 -10.00
N PRO A 159 4.74 4.04 -9.88
CA PRO A 159 4.29 4.56 -8.59
C PRO A 159 3.22 3.65 -7.95
N ILE A 160 3.53 2.35 -7.83
CA ILE A 160 2.63 1.33 -7.30
C ILE A 160 3.21 0.77 -6.03
N HIS A 161 2.42 0.79 -4.97
CA HIS A 161 2.80 0.39 -3.63
C HIS A 161 1.75 -0.52 -3.00
N GLY A 162 2.20 -1.45 -2.16
CA GLY A 162 1.31 -2.31 -1.41
C GLY A 162 1.78 -2.48 0.04
N VAL A 163 0.83 -2.45 0.98
CA VAL A 163 1.07 -2.74 2.40
C VAL A 163 0.11 -3.83 2.87
N GLN A 164 0.63 -4.86 3.54
CA GLN A 164 -0.17 -5.99 4.03
C GLN A 164 -0.89 -5.66 5.35
N PHE A 165 -0.36 -4.73 6.13
CA PHE A 165 -0.94 -4.27 7.39
C PHE A 165 -1.95 -3.13 7.14
N HIS A 166 -2.57 -2.65 8.22
CA HIS A 166 -3.60 -1.61 8.21
C HIS A 166 -3.04 -0.27 8.69
N PRO A 167 -2.62 0.65 7.79
CA PRO A 167 -2.11 1.97 8.18
C PRO A 167 -3.16 2.85 8.82
N GLU A 168 -4.45 2.57 8.58
CA GLU A 168 -5.59 3.29 9.12
C GLU A 168 -6.01 2.85 10.52
N SER A 169 -5.40 1.79 11.04
CA SER A 169 -5.68 1.33 12.40
C SER A 169 -5.05 2.27 13.42
N ILE A 170 -5.79 2.63 14.46
CA ILE A 170 -5.29 3.47 15.56
C ILE A 170 -4.07 2.86 16.29
N ALA A 171 -3.91 1.55 16.23
CA ALA A 171 -2.78 0.85 16.82
C ALA A 171 -1.59 0.67 15.83
N THR A 172 -1.68 1.25 14.63
CA THR A 172 -0.57 1.35 13.70
C THR A 172 0.11 2.70 13.84
N GLU A 173 1.41 2.67 14.13
CA GLU A 173 2.21 3.89 14.20
C GLU A 173 2.43 4.47 12.80
N HIS A 174 2.52 5.79 12.73
CA HIS A 174 2.88 6.53 11.51
C HIS A 174 1.92 6.38 10.30
N GLY A 175 0.67 5.93 10.50
CA GLY A 175 -0.28 5.70 9.40
C GLY A 175 -0.53 6.95 8.55
N HIS A 176 -0.74 8.12 9.17
CA HIS A 176 -0.90 9.39 8.46
C HIS A 176 0.35 9.75 7.64
N ALA A 177 1.55 9.54 8.19
CA ALA A 177 2.78 9.86 7.49
C ALA A 177 2.99 8.96 6.26
N MET A 178 2.64 7.67 6.35
CA MET A 178 2.65 6.76 5.19
C MET A 178 1.68 7.21 4.10
N LEU A 179 0.46 7.60 4.46
CA LEU A 179 -0.51 8.12 3.49
C LEU A 179 -0.10 9.48 2.92
N ALA A 180 0.55 10.34 3.71
CA ALA A 180 1.14 11.58 3.22
C ALA A 180 2.26 11.32 2.20
N ASN A 181 3.12 10.32 2.43
CA ASN A 181 4.12 9.87 1.46
C ASN A 181 3.47 9.36 0.18
N PHE A 182 2.36 8.61 0.28
CA PHE A 182 1.60 8.20 -0.91
C PHE A 182 1.05 9.39 -1.69
N LEU A 183 0.44 10.38 -1.01
CA LEU A 183 -0.05 11.59 -1.65
C LEU A 183 1.08 12.37 -2.36
N ALA A 184 2.26 12.44 -1.75
CA ALA A 184 3.43 13.05 -2.37
C ALA A 184 3.89 12.28 -3.63
N ILE A 185 3.92 10.94 -3.58
CA ILE A 185 4.21 10.07 -4.74
C ILE A 185 3.18 10.30 -5.84
N ALA A 186 1.92 10.50 -5.47
CA ALA A 186 0.83 10.78 -6.40
C ALA A 186 0.83 12.21 -6.97
N GLY A 187 1.76 13.07 -6.53
CA GLY A 187 1.81 14.47 -6.93
C GLY A 187 0.68 15.33 -6.36
N VAL A 188 0.01 14.87 -5.30
CA VAL A 188 -1.03 15.62 -4.60
C VAL A 188 -0.38 16.55 -3.59
N GLU A 189 -0.62 17.85 -3.72
CA GLU A 189 -0.05 18.84 -2.80
C GLU A 189 -0.76 18.80 -1.44
N LEU A 190 0.03 18.61 -0.38
CA LEU A 190 -0.45 18.73 0.98
C LEU A 190 -0.51 20.21 1.43
N PRO A 191 -1.52 20.61 2.21
CA PRO A 191 -1.57 21.93 2.83
C PRO A 191 -0.29 22.24 3.62
N SER A 192 0.24 23.47 3.51
CA SER A 192 1.54 23.87 4.11
C SER A 192 1.63 23.56 5.62
N ARG A 193 0.56 23.83 6.37
CA ARG A 193 0.47 23.53 7.81
C ARG A 193 0.63 22.04 8.16
N LEU A 194 0.27 21.14 7.26
CA LEU A 194 0.43 19.70 7.47
C LEU A 194 1.84 19.23 7.15
N ARG A 195 2.50 19.86 6.17
CA ARG A 195 3.92 19.61 5.86
C ARG A 195 4.84 19.93 7.04
N GLU A 196 4.57 21.02 7.76
CA GLU A 196 5.32 21.42 8.95
C GLU A 196 5.13 20.44 10.12
N GLY A 197 3.91 19.88 10.29
CA GLY A 197 3.56 18.97 11.37
C GLY A 197 4.08 17.53 11.20
N LEU A 198 4.34 17.11 9.95
CA LEU A 198 4.82 15.74 9.62
C LEU A 198 6.34 15.63 9.62
N GLY A 199 7.08 16.73 9.89
CA GLY A 199 8.54 16.79 9.93
C GLY A 199 9.21 17.00 8.57
N GLU A 200 10.48 17.41 8.59
CA GLU A 200 11.26 17.78 7.39
C GLU A 200 11.55 16.60 6.42
N GLY A 201 11.15 15.36 6.76
CA GLY A 201 11.35 14.17 5.94
C GLY A 201 10.61 14.21 4.58
N LEU A 202 9.54 14.99 4.46
CA LEU A 202 8.72 15.06 3.23
C LEU A 202 9.29 15.99 2.14
N SER A 203 10.20 16.89 2.48
CA SER A 203 10.73 17.87 1.51
C SER A 203 11.86 17.35 0.62
N ALA A 204 12.44 16.19 0.94
CA ALA A 204 13.61 15.66 0.25
C ALA A 204 13.31 14.76 -0.97
N ASN A 205 12.08 14.32 -1.16
CA ASN A 205 11.77 13.25 -2.12
C ASN A 205 11.17 13.70 -3.47
N ALA A 206 10.96 14.98 -3.69
CA ALA A 206 10.57 15.48 -5.01
C ALA A 206 11.70 15.43 -6.08
N GLY A 207 12.91 15.01 -5.69
CA GLY A 207 14.08 15.02 -6.56
C GLY A 207 15.02 13.82 -6.50
N ALA A 208 14.73 12.81 -5.69
CA ALA A 208 15.60 11.65 -5.52
C ALA A 208 14.98 10.35 -6.03
N ALA A 209 14.66 10.30 -7.32
CA ALA A 209 14.71 9.04 -8.05
C ALA A 209 16.18 8.62 -8.15
N MET A 210 16.51 7.40 -7.65
CA MET A 210 17.83 6.75 -7.71
C MET A 210 18.82 7.06 -6.58
N GLY A 211 18.54 6.52 -5.39
CA GLY A 211 19.57 6.18 -4.42
C GLY A 211 19.62 4.65 -4.27
N THR A 212 20.64 4.02 -4.83
CA THR A 212 20.84 2.56 -4.77
C THR A 212 21.31 2.15 -3.38
N ARG A 213 20.37 1.89 -2.47
CA ARG A 213 20.64 1.05 -1.32
C ARG A 213 20.32 -0.40 -1.73
N PRO A 214 21.13 -1.39 -1.39
CA PRO A 214 20.82 -2.78 -1.74
C PRO A 214 19.47 -3.20 -1.15
N PRO A 215 18.66 -3.97 -1.91
CA PRO A 215 17.40 -4.52 -1.41
C PRO A 215 17.67 -5.37 -0.15
N LEU A 216 16.67 -5.45 0.73
CA LEU A 216 16.69 -6.38 1.86
C LEU A 216 16.93 -7.81 1.32
N PRO A 217 17.74 -8.64 2.01
CA PRO A 217 17.94 -10.00 1.58
C PRO A 217 16.59 -10.74 1.51
N PRO A 218 16.41 -11.65 0.53
CA PRO A 218 15.19 -12.45 0.45
C PRO A 218 15.03 -13.25 1.75
N PRO A 219 13.77 -13.50 2.19
CA PRO A 219 13.52 -14.33 3.36
C PRO A 219 14.24 -15.67 3.22
N ALA A 220 14.90 -16.11 4.30
CA ALA A 220 15.65 -17.34 4.32
C ALA A 220 14.72 -18.50 3.95
N GLY A 221 14.91 -19.08 2.76
CA GLY A 221 14.15 -20.23 2.31
C GLY A 221 14.30 -21.37 3.31
N GLY A 222 13.22 -21.72 3.99
CA GLY A 222 13.16 -22.86 4.88
C GLY A 222 13.63 -24.11 4.13
N ARG A 223 14.75 -24.66 4.54
CA ARG A 223 15.19 -25.98 4.07
C ARG A 223 14.20 -26.98 4.65
N GLY A 224 13.39 -27.56 3.76
CA GLY A 224 12.61 -28.74 4.09
C GLY A 224 13.55 -29.87 4.50
N MET A 225 13.22 -30.48 5.62
CA MET A 225 13.58 -31.86 5.94
C MET A 225 12.32 -32.70 5.82
#